data_470d2257803c59df3e5a02e351ab9dce
#
_entry.id   470d2257803c59df3e5a02e351ab9dce
#
_cell.length_a   1.000
_cell.length_b   1.000
_cell.length_c   1.000
_cell.angle_alpha   90.00
_cell.angle_beta   90.00
_cell.angle_gamma   90.00
#
_symmetry.space_group_name_H-M   'P 1'
#
loop_
_entity.id
_entity.type
_entity.pdbx_description
1 polymer ?
#
loop_
_entity_poly.entity_id
_entity_poly.type
_entity_poly.pdbx_seq_one_letter_code
_entity_poly.pdbx_strand_id
1 'polypeptide(L)'
;MTETIDTADITTRWRELHDEFGTARAHARGADPALLTDRGSAVVLTAPHATKHYRAGALKQADLHTGSLTMLAGEVAQVSTVVVTRARHEWETWDERDDEFTRHLRDLRAPARMVVDIHGMSDRHGPDFCLGTGPQPGALEEMAVDILREELQSFDVAVDAPFDASPHYTVTSLAQQHLGLAGLQIEVAARWRSPHDDAAAPAVTALSSALTVVDEALRLAA
;
A
#
# COMPACT_ATOMS: atom_id res chain seq x y z
N MET A 1 15.81 4.79 -21.03
CA MET A 1 16.58 3.57 -20.68
C MET A 1 16.43 3.44 -19.16
N THR A 2 15.48 2.66 -18.70
CA THR A 2 15.33 2.31 -17.27
C THR A 2 16.47 1.36 -16.93
N GLU A 3 17.39 1.78 -16.06
CA GLU A 3 18.37 0.86 -15.48
C GLU A 3 17.60 -0.26 -14.79
N THR A 4 17.85 -1.49 -15.19
CA THR A 4 17.28 -2.67 -14.52
C THR A 4 17.95 -2.76 -13.15
N ILE A 5 17.20 -2.46 -12.08
CA ILE A 5 17.70 -2.60 -10.72
C ILE A 5 17.98 -4.08 -10.48
N ASP A 6 19.19 -4.41 -10.03
CA ASP A 6 19.57 -5.81 -9.72
C ASP A 6 18.71 -6.34 -8.57
N THR A 7 18.18 -7.55 -8.71
CA THR A 7 17.37 -8.23 -7.70
C THR A 7 18.10 -8.36 -6.36
N ALA A 8 19.42 -8.52 -6.38
CA ALA A 8 20.25 -8.58 -5.16
C ALA A 8 20.27 -7.23 -4.42
N ASP A 9 20.32 -6.12 -5.16
CA ASP A 9 20.27 -4.77 -4.59
C ASP A 9 18.90 -4.48 -3.97
N ILE A 10 17.82 -4.91 -4.62
CA ILE A 10 16.45 -4.78 -4.10
C ILE A 10 16.30 -5.52 -2.77
N THR A 11 16.75 -6.77 -2.68
CA THR A 11 16.63 -7.55 -1.44
C THR A 11 17.44 -6.93 -0.31
N THR A 12 18.65 -6.46 -0.60
CA THR A 12 19.50 -5.78 0.38
C THR A 12 18.84 -4.50 0.88
N ARG A 13 18.36 -3.66 -0.03
CA ARG A 13 17.67 -2.42 0.33
C ARG A 13 16.39 -2.68 1.11
N TRP A 14 15.64 -3.74 0.77
CA TRP A 14 14.44 -4.12 1.50
C TRP A 14 14.72 -4.50 2.95
N ARG A 15 15.80 -5.23 3.21
CA ARG A 15 16.24 -5.58 4.58
C ARG A 15 16.60 -4.32 5.39
N GLU A 16 17.32 -3.39 4.78
CA GLU A 16 17.64 -2.11 5.42
C GLU A 16 16.36 -1.34 5.80
N LEU A 17 15.41 -1.20 4.85
CA LEU A 17 14.12 -0.54 5.12
C LEU A 17 13.29 -1.28 6.17
N HIS A 18 13.41 -2.61 6.25
CA HIS A 18 12.76 -3.39 7.28
C HIS A 18 13.32 -3.06 8.68
N ASP A 19 14.62 -2.89 8.80
CA ASP A 19 15.29 -2.48 10.05
C ASP A 19 14.97 -1.02 10.40
N GLU A 20 14.95 -0.12 9.41
CA GLU A 20 14.50 1.27 9.57
C GLU A 20 13.06 1.33 10.10
N PHE A 21 12.14 0.57 9.50
CA PHE A 21 10.76 0.47 9.95
C PHE A 21 10.66 -0.09 11.38
N GLY A 22 11.46 -1.11 11.72
CA GLY A 22 11.56 -1.66 13.08
C GLY A 22 11.98 -0.61 14.09
N THR A 23 12.95 0.23 13.75
CA THR A 23 13.43 1.35 14.55
C THR A 23 12.34 2.40 14.74
N ALA A 24 11.65 2.80 13.68
CA ALA A 24 10.54 3.74 13.73
C ALA A 24 9.42 3.25 14.65
N ARG A 25 9.04 1.96 14.56
CA ARG A 25 8.06 1.33 15.46
C ARG A 25 8.47 1.38 16.93
N ALA A 26 9.74 1.13 17.24
CA ALA A 26 10.25 1.17 18.63
C ALA A 26 10.15 2.56 19.24
N HIS A 27 10.29 3.61 18.44
CA HIS A 27 10.26 5.00 18.86
C HIS A 27 8.91 5.69 18.66
N ALA A 28 7.94 5.03 18.02
CA ALA A 28 6.62 5.57 17.74
C ALA A 28 5.87 6.05 19.00
N ARG A 29 5.33 7.25 18.96
CA ARG A 29 4.55 7.88 20.05
C ARG A 29 3.28 8.50 19.47
N GLY A 30 2.30 8.71 20.32
CA GLY A 30 1.03 9.30 19.90
C GLY A 30 -0.02 8.29 19.48
N ALA A 31 -1.05 8.78 18.82
CA ALA A 31 -2.17 8.01 18.28
C ALA A 31 -1.91 7.73 16.79
N ASP A 32 -1.87 6.46 16.45
CA ASP A 32 -1.58 5.93 15.11
C ASP A 32 -0.50 6.73 14.33
N PRO A 33 0.73 6.84 14.92
CA PRO A 33 1.83 7.56 14.30
C PRO A 33 2.21 6.90 12.98
N ALA A 34 2.57 7.72 12.00
CA ALA A 34 2.88 7.27 10.67
C ALA A 34 4.18 7.92 10.15
N LEU A 35 4.88 7.19 9.27
CA LEU A 35 5.98 7.71 8.48
C LEU A 35 5.43 8.24 7.15
N LEU A 36 5.57 9.53 6.91
CA LEU A 36 5.31 10.15 5.63
C LEU A 36 6.63 10.31 4.88
N THR A 37 6.70 9.82 3.64
CA THR A 37 7.73 10.18 2.68
C THR A 37 7.04 10.82 1.48
N ASP A 38 7.14 12.13 1.35
CA ASP A 38 6.52 12.87 0.25
C ASP A 38 7.52 13.01 -0.91
N ARG A 39 7.10 12.55 -2.11
CA ARG A 39 7.85 12.62 -3.37
C ARG A 39 7.12 13.44 -4.45
N GLY A 40 6.00 14.05 -4.11
CA GLY A 40 5.21 14.83 -5.08
C GLY A 40 4.68 13.96 -6.23
N SER A 41 4.21 12.76 -5.95
CA SER A 41 3.67 11.79 -6.89
C SER A 41 2.15 11.87 -7.04
N ALA A 42 1.63 11.35 -8.14
CA ALA A 42 0.18 11.19 -8.33
C ALA A 42 -0.36 9.99 -7.54
N VAL A 43 0.46 8.95 -7.33
CA VAL A 43 0.17 7.82 -6.46
C VAL A 43 0.70 8.08 -5.06
N VAL A 44 -0.08 7.75 -4.04
CA VAL A 44 0.35 7.69 -2.63
C VAL A 44 0.11 6.29 -2.11
N LEU A 45 1.17 5.58 -1.73
CA LEU A 45 1.06 4.25 -1.14
C LEU A 45 0.78 4.37 0.36
N THR A 46 -0.07 3.50 0.89
CA THR A 46 -0.33 3.40 2.32
C THR A 46 -0.12 1.97 2.84
N ALA A 47 0.21 1.86 4.12
CA ALA A 47 0.25 0.57 4.83
C ALA A 47 -0.35 0.75 6.23
N PRO A 48 -1.69 0.73 6.35
CA PRO A 48 -2.38 0.98 7.62
C PRO A 48 -2.20 -0.16 8.61
N HIS A 49 -2.11 -1.39 8.11
CA HIS A 49 -2.00 -2.60 8.93
C HIS A 49 -0.56 -3.13 9.05
N ALA A 50 0.44 -2.31 8.75
CA ALA A 50 1.86 -2.67 8.96
C ALA A 50 2.18 -3.04 10.43
N THR A 51 1.28 -2.71 11.35
CA THR A 51 1.36 -3.04 12.78
C THR A 51 0.06 -3.67 13.28
N LYS A 52 0.12 -4.31 14.47
CA LYS A 52 -1.09 -4.79 15.14
C LYS A 52 -2.06 -3.64 15.37
N HIS A 53 -3.34 -3.88 15.12
CA HIS A 53 -4.40 -2.88 15.21
C HIS A 53 -5.67 -3.47 15.86
N TYR A 54 -6.62 -2.62 16.22
CA TYR A 54 -7.92 -3.06 16.73
C TYR A 54 -8.95 -3.03 15.61
N ARG A 55 -9.85 -4.04 15.57
CA ARG A 55 -11.01 -4.11 14.69
C ARG A 55 -12.14 -4.85 15.40
N ALA A 56 -13.32 -4.25 15.46
CA ALA A 56 -14.47 -4.77 16.22
C ALA A 56 -14.09 -5.11 17.67
N GLY A 57 -13.33 -4.23 18.33
CA GLY A 57 -12.87 -4.41 19.71
C GLY A 57 -11.82 -5.49 19.93
N ALA A 58 -11.36 -6.19 18.87
CA ALA A 58 -10.37 -7.26 18.97
C ALA A 58 -9.02 -6.85 18.39
N LEU A 59 -7.93 -7.22 19.09
CA LEU A 59 -6.58 -7.02 18.58
C LEU A 59 -6.32 -7.97 17.39
N LYS A 60 -6.06 -7.39 16.22
CA LYS A 60 -5.68 -8.09 15.00
C LYS A 60 -4.16 -8.13 14.85
N GLN A 61 -3.67 -9.18 14.21
CA GLN A 61 -2.26 -9.26 13.85
C GLN A 61 -1.93 -8.26 12.75
N ALA A 62 -0.65 -7.85 12.71
CA ALA A 62 -0.14 -7.04 11.61
C ALA A 62 -0.14 -7.84 10.30
N ASP A 63 -0.31 -7.14 9.20
CA ASP A 63 0.03 -7.63 7.87
C ASP A 63 1.56 -7.57 7.75
N LEU A 64 2.22 -8.67 8.18
CA LEU A 64 3.67 -8.70 8.34
C LEU A 64 4.40 -8.25 7.08
N HIS A 65 5.42 -7.41 7.28
CA HIS A 65 6.31 -6.86 6.25
C HIS A 65 5.68 -5.83 5.29
N THR A 66 4.36 -5.57 5.32
CA THR A 66 3.74 -4.57 4.42
C THR A 66 4.33 -3.17 4.62
N GLY A 67 4.73 -2.80 5.84
CA GLY A 67 5.37 -1.49 6.08
C GLY A 67 6.66 -1.31 5.27
N SER A 68 7.62 -2.24 5.41
CA SER A 68 8.88 -2.17 4.65
C SER A 68 8.69 -2.43 3.16
N LEU A 69 7.73 -3.26 2.77
CA LEU A 69 7.34 -3.46 1.37
C LEU A 69 6.87 -2.14 0.74
N THR A 70 5.97 -1.43 1.42
CA THR A 70 5.46 -0.13 0.97
C THR A 70 6.56 0.91 0.86
N MET A 71 7.48 0.96 1.84
CA MET A 71 8.65 1.85 1.80
C MET A 71 9.54 1.55 0.59
N LEU A 72 9.84 0.26 0.32
CA LEU A 72 10.65 -0.16 -0.82
C LEU A 72 9.95 0.15 -2.14
N ALA A 73 8.68 -0.26 -2.28
CA ALA A 73 7.91 0.01 -3.49
C ALA A 73 7.82 1.51 -3.79
N GLY A 74 7.61 2.33 -2.74
CA GLY A 74 7.62 3.79 -2.87
C GLY A 74 8.99 4.36 -3.26
N GLU A 75 10.08 3.81 -2.75
CA GLU A 75 11.44 4.22 -3.11
C GLU A 75 11.76 3.86 -4.56
N VAL A 76 11.47 2.63 -4.98
CA VAL A 76 11.76 2.17 -6.35
C VAL A 76 10.86 2.87 -7.37
N ALA A 77 9.57 2.97 -7.11
CA ALA A 77 8.60 3.63 -7.99
C ALA A 77 8.66 5.17 -7.92
N GLN A 78 9.45 5.74 -7.00
CA GLN A 78 9.52 7.18 -6.75
C GLN A 78 8.14 7.81 -6.41
N VAL A 79 7.30 7.06 -5.67
CA VAL A 79 5.98 7.51 -5.21
C VAL A 79 5.94 7.76 -3.71
N SER A 80 5.06 8.65 -3.28
CA SER A 80 4.89 9.04 -1.88
C SER A 80 4.35 7.87 -1.05
N THR A 81 4.70 7.81 0.24
CA THR A 81 4.25 6.73 1.14
C THR A 81 3.79 7.27 2.48
N VAL A 82 2.74 6.65 3.06
CA VAL A 82 2.28 6.88 4.43
C VAL A 82 2.13 5.53 5.13
N VAL A 83 3.02 5.22 6.06
CA VAL A 83 3.10 3.90 6.69
C VAL A 83 2.85 4.01 8.19
N VAL A 84 1.84 3.32 8.70
CA VAL A 84 1.52 3.28 10.13
C VAL A 84 2.61 2.53 10.90
N THR A 85 3.21 3.17 11.89
CA THR A 85 4.25 2.57 12.74
C THR A 85 3.70 1.99 14.02
N ARG A 86 2.49 2.37 14.45
CA ARG A 86 1.81 1.86 15.63
C ARG A 86 0.33 2.17 15.58
N ALA A 87 -0.54 1.18 15.36
CA ALA A 87 -1.99 1.37 15.38
C ALA A 87 -2.58 1.18 16.78
N ARG A 88 -3.46 2.08 17.21
CA ARG A 88 -4.15 2.07 18.51
C ARG A 88 -5.65 2.32 18.43
N HIS A 89 -6.12 2.94 17.34
CA HIS A 89 -7.52 3.21 17.15
C HIS A 89 -8.27 2.01 16.60
N GLU A 90 -9.58 1.99 16.83
CA GLU A 90 -10.49 1.05 16.17
C GLU A 90 -10.59 1.42 14.68
N TRP A 91 -10.30 0.45 13.80
CA TRP A 91 -10.23 0.72 12.36
C TRP A 91 -11.58 0.86 11.67
N GLU A 92 -12.67 0.57 12.37
CA GLU A 92 -14.02 0.72 11.82
C GLU A 92 -14.64 2.12 12.06
N THR A 93 -13.89 3.05 12.64
CA THR A 93 -14.37 4.40 13.01
C THR A 93 -13.56 5.51 12.33
N TRP A 94 -13.56 5.52 11.00
CA TRP A 94 -12.81 6.52 10.23
C TRP A 94 -13.21 7.96 10.50
N ASP A 95 -14.49 8.21 10.62
CA ASP A 95 -15.11 9.52 10.84
C ASP A 95 -14.78 10.13 12.21
N GLU A 96 -14.51 9.28 13.19
CA GLU A 96 -14.13 9.68 14.55
C GLU A 96 -12.62 9.87 14.73
N ARG A 97 -11.82 9.55 13.72
CA ARG A 97 -10.36 9.53 13.85
C ARG A 97 -9.75 10.90 13.63
N ASP A 98 -8.86 11.29 14.54
CA ASP A 98 -7.95 12.43 14.45
C ASP A 98 -6.54 11.99 14.87
N ASP A 99 -5.98 11.04 14.14
CA ASP A 99 -4.61 10.54 14.33
C ASP A 99 -3.66 11.07 13.26
N GLU A 100 -2.38 10.78 13.41
CA GLU A 100 -1.35 11.25 12.50
C GLU A 100 -1.52 10.66 11.09
N PHE A 101 -1.88 9.37 10.99
CA PHE A 101 -2.10 8.71 9.72
C PHE A 101 -3.26 9.34 8.94
N THR A 102 -4.42 9.50 9.58
CA THR A 102 -5.59 10.11 8.92
C THR A 102 -5.37 11.58 8.57
N ARG A 103 -4.61 12.33 9.37
CA ARG A 103 -4.23 13.71 9.02
C ARG A 103 -3.38 13.75 7.78
N HIS A 104 -2.36 12.89 7.64
CA HIS A 104 -1.56 12.82 6.41
C HIS A 104 -2.43 12.55 5.18
N LEU A 105 -3.41 11.65 5.27
CA LEU A 105 -4.32 11.38 4.14
C LEU A 105 -5.23 12.58 3.82
N ARG A 106 -5.80 13.24 4.83
CA ARG A 106 -6.65 14.43 4.65
C ARG A 106 -5.88 15.64 4.13
N ASP A 107 -4.57 15.70 4.40
CA ASP A 107 -3.70 16.78 3.96
C ASP A 107 -3.10 16.54 2.57
N LEU A 108 -3.40 15.42 1.90
CA LEU A 108 -2.99 15.18 0.53
C LEU A 108 -3.51 16.28 -0.41
N ARG A 109 -2.64 16.75 -1.29
CA ARG A 109 -2.95 17.80 -2.29
C ARG A 109 -2.35 17.38 -3.63
N ALA A 110 -2.67 18.15 -4.67
CA ALA A 110 -2.02 17.95 -5.96
C ALA A 110 -0.49 17.89 -5.79
N PRO A 111 0.20 16.96 -6.49
CA PRO A 111 -0.32 16.16 -7.60
C PRO A 111 -1.02 14.84 -7.21
N ALA A 112 -1.23 14.52 -5.92
CA ALA A 112 -1.88 13.27 -5.51
C ALA A 112 -3.26 13.11 -6.15
N ARG A 113 -3.51 11.96 -6.77
CA ARG A 113 -4.75 11.61 -7.48
C ARG A 113 -5.32 10.26 -7.06
N MET A 114 -4.46 9.35 -6.58
CA MET A 114 -4.85 8.02 -6.15
C MET A 114 -4.13 7.61 -4.88
N VAL A 115 -4.86 6.99 -3.98
CA VAL A 115 -4.30 6.26 -2.84
C VAL A 115 -4.30 4.77 -3.15
N VAL A 116 -3.14 4.13 -3.05
CA VAL A 116 -3.00 2.68 -3.20
C VAL A 116 -2.64 2.09 -1.83
N ASP A 117 -3.56 1.28 -1.30
CA ASP A 117 -3.48 0.75 0.05
C ASP A 117 -2.89 -0.67 0.04
N ILE A 118 -1.72 -0.84 0.64
CA ILE A 118 -0.97 -2.11 0.65
C ILE A 118 -1.31 -2.92 1.88
N HIS A 119 -1.87 -4.09 1.64
CA HIS A 119 -2.23 -5.08 2.65
C HIS A 119 -1.50 -6.41 2.47
N GLY A 120 -1.70 -7.30 3.42
CA GLY A 120 -1.11 -8.62 3.39
C GLY A 120 -2.10 -9.73 3.63
N MET A 121 -2.36 -10.54 2.64
CA MET A 121 -3.21 -11.73 2.78
C MET A 121 -2.40 -13.00 3.07
N SER A 122 -3.09 -14.01 3.58
CA SER A 122 -2.55 -15.36 3.75
C SER A 122 -2.53 -16.10 2.42
N ASP A 123 -1.52 -16.94 2.18
CA ASP A 123 -1.39 -17.77 0.97
C ASP A 123 -2.59 -18.72 0.75
N ARG A 124 -3.35 -19.04 1.81
CA ARG A 124 -4.57 -19.85 1.72
C ARG A 124 -5.68 -19.23 0.86
N HIS A 125 -5.60 -17.92 0.58
CA HIS A 125 -6.57 -17.24 -0.27
C HIS A 125 -6.37 -17.51 -1.76
N GLY A 126 -5.22 -18.02 -2.15
CA GLY A 126 -4.93 -18.52 -3.50
C GLY A 126 -4.10 -17.56 -4.34
N PRO A 127 -4.61 -16.40 -4.76
CA PRO A 127 -3.87 -15.51 -5.66
C PRO A 127 -2.59 -14.97 -5.05
N ASP A 128 -1.68 -14.49 -5.90
CA ASP A 128 -0.45 -13.80 -5.51
C ASP A 128 -0.74 -12.36 -5.10
N PHE A 129 -1.63 -11.72 -5.86
CA PHE A 129 -2.14 -10.37 -5.60
C PHE A 129 -3.67 -10.36 -5.72
N CYS A 130 -4.32 -9.57 -4.86
CA CYS A 130 -5.74 -9.26 -5.02
C CYS A 130 -5.91 -7.74 -5.03
N LEU A 131 -6.53 -7.24 -6.09
CA LEU A 131 -6.82 -5.81 -6.31
C LEU A 131 -8.25 -5.55 -5.87
N GLY A 132 -8.44 -4.74 -4.83
CA GLY A 132 -9.76 -4.33 -4.36
C GLY A 132 -10.09 -2.92 -4.88
N THR A 133 -11.15 -2.81 -5.68
CA THR A 133 -11.49 -1.56 -6.36
C THR A 133 -12.32 -0.60 -5.50
N GLY A 134 -12.80 -1.05 -4.35
CA GLY A 134 -13.57 -0.24 -3.41
C GLY A 134 -15.05 -0.07 -3.81
N PRO A 135 -15.79 0.74 -3.04
CA PRO A 135 -17.23 0.86 -3.20
C PRO A 135 -17.68 1.74 -4.40
N GLN A 136 -16.77 2.58 -4.93
CA GLN A 136 -17.09 3.55 -5.98
C GLN A 136 -15.95 3.65 -7.01
N PRO A 137 -15.58 2.53 -7.68
CA PRO A 137 -14.53 2.56 -8.69
C PRO A 137 -14.95 3.44 -9.88
N GLY A 138 -14.00 4.19 -10.42
CA GLY A 138 -14.15 5.01 -11.63
C GLY A 138 -13.06 4.72 -12.64
N ALA A 139 -12.95 5.55 -13.66
CA ALA A 139 -12.02 5.35 -14.77
C ALA A 139 -10.54 5.29 -14.34
N LEU A 140 -10.16 5.94 -13.23
CA LEU A 140 -8.79 5.89 -12.75
C LEU A 140 -8.47 4.55 -12.07
N GLU A 141 -9.40 3.99 -11.32
CA GLU A 141 -9.27 2.64 -10.75
C GLU A 141 -9.24 1.58 -11.84
N GLU A 142 -10.13 1.66 -12.84
CA GLU A 142 -10.16 0.75 -13.98
C GLU A 142 -8.81 0.77 -14.73
N MET A 143 -8.30 1.96 -15.04
CA MET A 143 -6.99 2.14 -15.68
C MET A 143 -5.85 1.54 -14.83
N ALA A 144 -5.83 1.79 -13.53
CA ALA A 144 -4.80 1.25 -12.64
C ALA A 144 -4.87 -0.27 -12.54
N VAL A 145 -6.07 -0.85 -12.48
CA VAL A 145 -6.27 -2.32 -12.50
C VAL A 145 -5.75 -2.94 -13.78
N ASP A 146 -6.04 -2.33 -14.93
CA ASP A 146 -5.57 -2.84 -16.22
C ASP A 146 -4.03 -2.82 -16.30
N ILE A 147 -3.39 -1.72 -15.89
CA ILE A 147 -1.94 -1.61 -15.84
C ILE A 147 -1.34 -2.65 -14.88
N LEU A 148 -1.88 -2.76 -13.65
CA LEU A 148 -1.38 -3.71 -12.66
C LEU A 148 -1.50 -5.16 -13.15
N ARG A 149 -2.58 -5.52 -13.82
CA ARG A 149 -2.74 -6.88 -14.40
C ARG A 149 -1.78 -7.16 -15.53
N GLU A 150 -1.46 -6.17 -16.36
CA GLU A 150 -0.47 -6.30 -17.43
C GLU A 150 0.94 -6.46 -16.87
N GLU A 151 1.35 -5.59 -15.95
CA GLU A 151 2.69 -5.60 -15.37
C GLU A 151 2.93 -6.81 -14.43
N LEU A 152 1.89 -7.29 -13.77
CA LEU A 152 1.92 -8.46 -12.90
C LEU A 152 1.51 -9.76 -13.59
N GLN A 153 1.50 -9.84 -14.92
CA GLN A 153 1.02 -10.99 -15.70
C GLN A 153 1.76 -12.32 -15.40
N SER A 154 2.94 -12.28 -14.77
CA SER A 154 3.68 -13.46 -14.32
C SER A 154 3.19 -14.03 -12.99
N PHE A 155 2.22 -13.38 -12.36
CA PHE A 155 1.64 -13.73 -11.07
C PHE A 155 0.14 -13.98 -11.22
N ASP A 156 -0.44 -14.69 -10.26
CA ASP A 156 -1.88 -14.86 -10.17
C ASP A 156 -2.51 -13.60 -9.55
N VAL A 157 -3.23 -12.82 -10.37
CA VAL A 157 -3.86 -11.55 -9.97
C VAL A 157 -5.37 -11.68 -10.03
N ALA A 158 -6.01 -11.59 -8.86
CA ALA A 158 -7.46 -11.52 -8.73
C ALA A 158 -7.93 -10.06 -8.58
N VAL A 159 -9.18 -9.78 -8.97
CA VAL A 159 -9.82 -8.48 -8.76
C VAL A 159 -11.10 -8.69 -7.96
N ASP A 160 -11.28 -7.91 -6.89
CA ASP A 160 -12.45 -7.87 -6.00
C ASP A 160 -12.80 -9.20 -5.32
N ALA A 161 -11.95 -10.20 -5.42
CA ALA A 161 -12.13 -11.48 -4.74
C ALA A 161 -10.76 -12.09 -4.39
N PRO A 162 -10.52 -12.41 -3.11
CA PRO A 162 -11.48 -12.42 -1.99
C PRO A 162 -11.64 -11.06 -1.25
N PHE A 163 -10.97 -9.99 -1.68
CA PHE A 163 -10.98 -8.68 -1.02
C PHE A 163 -11.32 -7.58 -2.03
N ASP A 164 -12.47 -6.92 -1.84
CA ASP A 164 -13.01 -5.88 -2.73
C ASP A 164 -12.75 -4.44 -2.23
N ALA A 165 -12.24 -4.29 -1.01
CA ALA A 165 -12.02 -3.00 -0.35
C ALA A 165 -13.29 -2.13 -0.17
N SER A 166 -14.49 -2.72 -0.29
CA SER A 166 -15.76 -1.99 -0.19
C SER A 166 -16.19 -1.57 1.21
N PRO A 167 -15.74 -2.18 2.34
CA PRO A 167 -16.13 -1.71 3.66
C PRO A 167 -15.75 -0.24 3.89
N HIS A 168 -16.66 0.53 4.48
CA HIS A 168 -16.51 1.97 4.72
C HIS A 168 -15.25 2.36 5.51
N TYR A 169 -14.68 1.45 6.29
CA TYR A 169 -13.49 1.66 7.11
C TYR A 169 -12.17 1.39 6.36
N THR A 170 -12.19 1.06 5.08
CA THR A 170 -10.95 0.89 4.30
C THR A 170 -10.38 2.23 3.86
N VAL A 171 -9.06 2.30 3.66
CA VAL A 171 -8.40 3.50 3.11
C VAL A 171 -8.90 3.79 1.70
N THR A 172 -9.14 2.74 0.90
CA THR A 172 -9.74 2.83 -0.43
C THR A 172 -11.10 3.55 -0.39
N SER A 173 -12.00 3.11 0.51
CA SER A 173 -13.30 3.73 0.71
C SER A 173 -13.16 5.20 1.17
N LEU A 174 -12.24 5.48 2.11
CA LEU A 174 -11.95 6.85 2.55
C LEU A 174 -11.50 7.73 1.38
N ALA A 175 -10.58 7.25 0.54
CA ALA A 175 -10.08 8.01 -0.60
C ALA A 175 -11.21 8.39 -1.56
N GLN A 176 -12.05 7.42 -1.94
CA GLN A 176 -13.14 7.60 -2.89
C GLN A 176 -14.27 8.47 -2.34
N GLN A 177 -14.68 8.26 -1.08
CA GLN A 177 -15.90 8.89 -0.55
C GLN A 177 -15.64 10.21 0.17
N HIS A 178 -14.44 10.44 0.71
CA HIS A 178 -14.17 11.57 1.59
C HIS A 178 -13.01 12.46 1.17
N LEU A 179 -12.05 11.95 0.38
CA LEU A 179 -10.90 12.73 -0.06
C LEU A 179 -11.03 13.24 -1.51
N GLY A 180 -11.98 12.71 -2.29
CA GLY A 180 -12.13 13.03 -3.72
C GLY A 180 -10.94 12.53 -4.55
N LEU A 181 -10.30 11.46 -4.10
CA LEU A 181 -9.20 10.77 -4.77
C LEU A 181 -9.66 9.40 -5.25
N ALA A 182 -9.04 8.88 -6.29
CA ALA A 182 -9.16 7.47 -6.61
C ALA A 182 -8.57 6.61 -5.48
N GLY A 183 -9.08 5.39 -5.32
CA GLY A 183 -8.64 4.47 -4.28
C GLY A 183 -8.55 3.04 -4.79
N LEU A 184 -7.46 2.36 -4.47
CA LEU A 184 -7.24 0.96 -4.81
C LEU A 184 -6.57 0.25 -3.63
N GLN A 185 -6.98 -0.97 -3.32
CA GLN A 185 -6.29 -1.84 -2.37
C GLN A 185 -5.49 -2.90 -3.11
N ILE A 186 -4.29 -3.20 -2.63
CA ILE A 186 -3.48 -4.32 -3.11
C ILE A 186 -3.17 -5.24 -1.93
N GLU A 187 -3.77 -6.41 -1.93
CA GLU A 187 -3.42 -7.50 -1.01
C GLU A 187 -2.28 -8.33 -1.61
N VAL A 188 -1.19 -8.45 -0.90
CA VAL A 188 -0.02 -9.24 -1.32
C VAL A 188 0.04 -10.53 -0.53
N ALA A 189 0.17 -11.68 -1.19
CA ALA A 189 0.28 -12.99 -0.54
C ALA A 189 1.53 -13.08 0.36
N ALA A 190 1.45 -13.85 1.44
CA ALA A 190 2.52 -13.94 2.44
C ALA A 190 3.86 -14.39 1.83
N ARG A 191 3.84 -15.29 0.84
CA ARG A 191 5.01 -15.78 0.12
C ARG A 191 5.80 -14.70 -0.63
N TRP A 192 5.18 -13.57 -0.96
CA TRP A 192 5.76 -12.49 -1.78
C TRP A 192 6.13 -11.23 -0.99
N ARG A 193 6.03 -11.22 0.33
CA ARG A 193 6.24 -9.99 1.12
C ARG A 193 7.24 -10.13 2.27
N SER A 194 8.15 -11.10 2.20
CA SER A 194 9.20 -11.27 3.21
C SER A 194 10.55 -10.75 2.73
N PRO A 195 11.18 -9.76 3.40
CA PRO A 195 12.54 -9.30 3.08
C PRO A 195 13.61 -10.35 3.37
N HIS A 196 13.24 -11.45 4.04
CA HIS A 196 14.15 -12.54 4.40
C HIS A 196 14.07 -13.72 3.42
N ASP A 197 13.22 -13.62 2.39
CA ASP A 197 13.07 -14.62 1.33
C ASP A 197 13.41 -13.97 -0.01
N ASP A 198 14.56 -14.35 -0.59
CA ASP A 198 15.02 -13.81 -1.87
C ASP A 198 14.06 -14.16 -3.02
N ALA A 199 13.24 -15.22 -2.87
CA ALA A 199 12.21 -15.57 -3.84
C ALA A 199 11.10 -14.52 -3.95
N ALA A 200 10.93 -13.63 -2.95
CA ALA A 200 9.94 -12.57 -2.98
C ALA A 200 10.38 -11.35 -3.83
N ALA A 201 11.67 -11.18 -4.11
CA ALA A 201 12.18 -10.01 -4.81
C ALA A 201 11.58 -9.78 -6.21
N PRO A 202 11.33 -10.80 -7.06
CA PRO A 202 10.68 -10.61 -8.36
C PRO A 202 9.28 -9.98 -8.24
N ALA A 203 8.49 -10.39 -7.24
CA ALA A 203 7.15 -9.85 -7.03
C ALA A 203 7.17 -8.38 -6.61
N VAL A 204 8.12 -8.01 -5.73
CA VAL A 204 8.30 -6.62 -5.30
C VAL A 204 8.79 -5.75 -6.44
N THR A 205 9.70 -6.25 -7.26
CA THR A 205 10.20 -5.56 -8.45
C THR A 205 9.06 -5.29 -9.44
N ALA A 206 8.26 -6.31 -9.76
CA ALA A 206 7.14 -6.18 -10.67
C ALA A 206 6.08 -5.20 -10.12
N LEU A 207 5.74 -5.30 -8.83
CA LEU A 207 4.82 -4.37 -8.19
C LEU A 207 5.33 -2.92 -8.26
N SER A 208 6.60 -2.70 -7.99
CA SER A 208 7.20 -1.37 -8.05
C SER A 208 7.21 -0.79 -9.47
N SER A 209 7.51 -1.63 -10.48
CA SER A 209 7.42 -1.23 -11.89
C SER A 209 6.00 -0.86 -12.27
N ALA A 210 5.02 -1.68 -11.89
CA ALA A 210 3.61 -1.40 -12.14
C ALA A 210 3.16 -0.07 -11.53
N LEU A 211 3.57 0.21 -10.29
CA LEU A 211 3.25 1.47 -9.60
C LEU A 211 3.89 2.69 -10.29
N THR A 212 5.09 2.55 -10.86
CA THR A 212 5.69 3.59 -11.70
C THR A 212 4.82 3.91 -12.91
N VAL A 213 4.36 2.87 -13.64
CA VAL A 213 3.51 3.05 -14.81
C VAL A 213 2.16 3.67 -14.43
N VAL A 214 1.57 3.26 -13.31
CA VAL A 214 0.32 3.86 -12.80
C VAL A 214 0.52 5.34 -12.47
N ASP A 215 1.61 5.72 -11.78
CA ASP A 215 1.90 7.13 -11.45
C ASP A 215 2.06 7.98 -12.70
N GLU A 216 2.80 7.49 -13.69
CA GLU A 216 2.98 8.17 -14.99
C GLU A 216 1.64 8.34 -15.73
N ALA A 217 0.82 7.29 -15.80
CA ALA A 217 -0.50 7.34 -16.45
C ALA A 217 -1.43 8.34 -15.77
N LEU A 218 -1.46 8.38 -14.43
CA LEU A 218 -2.23 9.34 -13.66
C LEU A 218 -1.78 10.80 -13.91
N ARG A 219 -0.47 11.04 -14.04
CA ARG A 219 0.06 12.38 -14.37
C ARG A 219 -0.38 12.84 -15.76
N LEU A 220 -0.46 11.92 -16.72
CA LEU A 220 -0.86 12.23 -18.10
C LEU A 220 -2.36 12.43 -18.25
N ALA A 221 -3.18 11.81 -17.40
CA ALA A 221 -4.64 11.95 -17.39
C ALA A 221 -5.13 13.23 -16.66
N ALA A 222 -4.23 14.15 -16.29
CA ALA A 222 -4.50 15.36 -15.52
C ALA A 222 -4.98 16.54 -16.40
#